data_0d118e85ffd497c6ba1d58457482b08a
#
_entry.id   0d118e85ffd497c6ba1d58457482b08a
#
_cell.length_a   1.000
_cell.length_b   1.000
_cell.length_c   1.000
_cell.angle_alpha   90.00
_cell.angle_beta   90.00
_cell.angle_gamma   90.00
#
_symmetry.space_group_name_H-M   'P 1'
#
loop_
_entity.id
_entity.type
_entity.pdbx_description
1 polymer ?
#
loop_
_entity_poly.entity_id
_entity_poly.type
_entity_poly.pdbx_seq_one_letter_code
_entity_poly.pdbx_strand_id
1 'polypeptide(L)'
;MRIQSAVVPTFLCQLITALRLCLRDEKFIARHRVRPADFTRQRALPFDRLLIFLLQKTTKSIQRHLHEFWDQLALQLATVVTPGALTQARAKFKHTAFIALNQGTLLPLVYAPAQAATLQRWRTHRLLGVDSSLVRLPRSATTESEFGLVEIKNHLGATGTAYPEGRISVVYDLLNRIGLDGRLEKSTVGEVELATQQVPQLTAGDVLLWDRGFTGFVLMARVRAHAAHFIGRCSKSSFAAAQEMFRVNRAGRSKIVKLVAAADQRAELQRLGLPRELIVRFVSVRLPTGELEVLGTSLLDAVAYPTAEFLTVYHWRWNHETYYGRLKGRLDLENWSGQSAEAVRQDFHAAVLLANLESVLSGPAEKEVAARSAAAQYPRQVNRAVSYHALKERLLDLLLTDRPAPEIIGELQAWFMGSPVTVRPKRPKPRQKISLYRGYHFQRNVRKTVF
;
A
#
# COMPACT_ATOMS: atom_id res chain seq x y z
N MET A 1 18.27 -22.50 23.62
CA MET A 1 16.91 -22.88 23.16
C MET A 1 17.01 -23.18 21.68
N ARG A 2 17.04 -24.46 21.26
CA ARG A 2 17.09 -24.84 19.85
C ARG A 2 15.73 -24.44 19.23
N ILE A 3 15.73 -23.43 18.38
CA ILE A 3 14.58 -23.08 17.54
C ILE A 3 14.42 -24.25 16.57
N GLN A 4 13.35 -25.05 16.71
CA GLN A 4 12.98 -26.01 15.69
C GLN A 4 12.90 -25.24 14.37
N SER A 5 13.65 -25.69 13.35
CA SER A 5 13.64 -25.07 12.04
C SER A 5 12.21 -25.12 11.50
N ALA A 6 11.54 -23.99 11.47
CA ALA A 6 10.25 -23.88 10.83
C ALA A 6 10.41 -24.33 9.37
N VAL A 7 9.56 -25.22 8.91
CA VAL A 7 9.55 -25.65 7.51
C VAL A 7 9.30 -24.40 6.65
N VAL A 8 10.31 -23.98 5.89
CA VAL A 8 10.20 -22.82 5.02
C VAL A 8 9.30 -23.22 3.84
N PRO A 9 8.18 -22.49 3.60
CA PRO A 9 7.30 -22.81 2.50
C PRO A 9 8.03 -22.70 1.15
N THR A 10 7.94 -23.73 0.31
CA THR A 10 8.55 -23.78 -1.02
C THR A 10 8.21 -22.56 -1.88
N PHE A 11 7.00 -22.05 -1.74
CA PHE A 11 6.53 -20.84 -2.40
C PHE A 11 7.41 -19.61 -2.13
N LEU A 12 7.85 -19.40 -0.87
CA LEU A 12 8.71 -18.27 -0.54
C LEU A 12 10.07 -18.38 -1.24
N CYS A 13 10.61 -19.58 -1.33
CA CYS A 13 11.86 -19.83 -2.07
C CYS A 13 11.68 -19.55 -3.57
N GLN A 14 10.55 -19.98 -4.15
CA GLN A 14 10.21 -19.70 -5.55
C GLN A 14 10.10 -18.20 -5.81
N LEU A 15 9.45 -17.46 -4.91
CA LEU A 15 9.32 -16.00 -5.00
C LEU A 15 10.70 -15.32 -5.00
N ILE A 16 11.56 -15.69 -4.05
CA ILE A 16 12.91 -15.10 -3.96
C ILE A 16 13.74 -15.45 -5.20
N THR A 17 13.68 -16.68 -5.68
CA THR A 17 14.35 -17.10 -6.91
C THR A 17 13.86 -16.29 -8.11
N ALA A 18 12.55 -16.11 -8.27
CA ALA A 18 11.99 -15.31 -9.36
C ALA A 18 12.44 -13.84 -9.30
N LEU A 19 12.48 -13.24 -8.11
CA LEU A 19 12.99 -11.88 -7.93
C LEU A 19 14.47 -11.77 -8.27
N ARG A 20 15.31 -12.74 -7.83
CA ARG A 20 16.74 -12.80 -8.17
C ARG A 20 16.95 -12.88 -9.68
N LEU A 21 16.20 -13.75 -10.37
CA LEU A 21 16.27 -13.90 -11.82
C LEU A 21 15.86 -12.62 -12.54
N CYS A 22 14.78 -11.98 -12.10
CA CYS A 22 14.31 -10.72 -12.67
C CYS A 22 15.35 -9.60 -12.54
N LEU A 23 16.02 -9.48 -11.39
CA LEU A 23 17.06 -8.47 -11.16
C LEU A 23 18.31 -8.66 -12.04
N ARG A 24 18.57 -9.88 -12.50
CA ARG A 24 19.70 -10.24 -13.39
C ARG A 24 19.31 -10.25 -14.87
N ASP A 25 18.02 -10.07 -15.20
CA ASP A 25 17.53 -10.10 -16.59
C ASP A 25 17.87 -8.80 -17.32
N GLU A 26 18.69 -8.89 -18.36
CA GLU A 26 19.06 -7.75 -19.21
C GLU A 26 17.84 -7.05 -19.86
N LYS A 27 16.79 -7.80 -20.18
CA LYS A 27 15.55 -7.22 -20.72
C LYS A 27 14.82 -6.39 -19.67
N PHE A 28 14.85 -6.83 -18.42
CA PHE A 28 14.31 -6.07 -17.30
C PHE A 28 15.11 -4.78 -17.08
N ILE A 29 16.43 -4.87 -17.01
CA ILE A 29 17.33 -3.71 -16.85
C ILE A 29 17.12 -2.73 -17.99
N ALA A 30 17.07 -3.20 -19.26
CA ALA A 30 16.90 -2.37 -20.43
C ALA A 30 15.59 -1.58 -20.44
N ARG A 31 14.50 -2.15 -19.92
CA ARG A 31 13.19 -1.46 -19.79
C ARG A 31 13.19 -0.38 -18.74
N HIS A 32 13.94 -0.58 -17.66
CA HIS A 32 13.87 0.29 -16.47
C HIS A 32 15.09 1.21 -16.29
N ARG A 33 16.02 1.25 -17.24
CA ARG A 33 17.04 2.29 -17.36
C ARG A 33 16.52 3.47 -18.18
N VAL A 34 17.07 4.67 -17.94
CA VAL A 34 16.63 5.90 -18.63
C VAL A 34 17.17 5.92 -20.05
N ARG A 35 18.46 5.67 -20.25
CA ARG A 35 19.14 5.67 -21.56
C ARG A 35 19.68 4.29 -21.88
N PRO A 36 19.79 3.90 -23.15
CA PRO A 36 20.36 2.60 -23.54
C PRO A 36 21.77 2.35 -23.01
N ALA A 37 22.58 3.40 -22.83
CA ALA A 37 23.94 3.32 -22.29
C ALA A 37 24.04 3.25 -20.77
N ASP A 38 22.93 3.46 -20.05
CA ASP A 38 22.94 3.43 -18.59
C ASP A 38 23.04 1.97 -18.09
N PHE A 39 23.81 1.77 -17.01
CA PHE A 39 24.04 0.46 -16.39
C PHE A 39 24.70 -0.61 -17.32
N THR A 40 25.34 -0.20 -18.41
CA THR A 40 26.07 -1.12 -19.32
C THR A 40 27.52 -1.38 -18.90
N ARG A 41 28.07 -0.52 -18.01
CA ARG A 41 29.45 -0.64 -17.51
C ARG A 41 29.43 -1.17 -16.09
N GLN A 42 30.40 -2.02 -15.75
CA GLN A 42 30.62 -2.43 -14.36
C GLN A 42 31.13 -1.23 -13.54
N ARG A 43 30.26 -0.71 -12.69
CA ARG A 43 30.52 0.36 -11.74
C ARG A 43 30.17 -0.10 -10.34
N ALA A 44 30.54 0.67 -9.32
CA ALA A 44 30.26 0.36 -7.93
C ALA A 44 28.73 0.22 -7.64
N LEU A 45 27.87 1.01 -8.30
CA LEU A 45 26.42 0.94 -8.21
C LEU A 45 25.79 0.44 -9.52
N PRO A 46 25.82 -0.87 -9.82
CA PRO A 46 25.04 -1.46 -10.90
C PRO A 46 23.55 -1.41 -10.58
N PHE A 47 22.69 -1.75 -11.53
CA PHE A 47 21.24 -1.60 -11.44
C PHE A 47 20.63 -2.33 -10.22
N ASP A 48 21.00 -3.57 -9.99
CA ASP A 48 20.51 -4.43 -8.92
C ASP A 48 20.92 -3.91 -7.52
N ARG A 49 22.20 -3.51 -7.35
CA ARG A 49 22.68 -2.92 -6.07
C ARG A 49 21.97 -1.61 -5.75
N LEU A 50 21.77 -0.74 -6.76
CA LEU A 50 21.05 0.50 -6.59
C LEU A 50 19.60 0.24 -6.17
N LEU A 51 18.91 -0.71 -6.81
CA LEU A 51 17.55 -1.09 -6.49
C LEU A 51 17.43 -1.55 -5.03
N ILE A 52 18.33 -2.44 -4.58
CA ILE A 52 18.33 -2.93 -3.19
C ILE A 52 18.66 -1.82 -2.20
N PHE A 53 19.62 -0.96 -2.52
CA PHE A 53 19.92 0.20 -1.70
C PHE A 53 18.69 1.09 -1.47
N LEU A 54 17.90 1.33 -2.51
CA LEU A 54 16.66 2.11 -2.41
C LEU A 54 15.58 1.38 -1.59
N LEU A 55 15.48 0.06 -1.68
CA LEU A 55 14.58 -0.74 -0.83
C LEU A 55 14.98 -0.70 0.65
N GLN A 56 16.28 -0.66 0.96
CA GLN A 56 16.80 -0.58 2.33
C GLN A 56 16.65 0.80 2.96
N LYS A 57 16.16 1.80 2.24
CA LYS A 57 16.02 3.19 2.71
C LYS A 57 15.93 3.30 4.25
N THR A 58 16.81 4.11 4.84
CA THR A 58 16.91 4.35 6.28
C THR A 58 16.73 5.82 6.61
N THR A 59 16.63 6.15 7.90
CA THR A 59 16.64 7.55 8.41
C THR A 59 18.06 8.05 8.71
N LYS A 60 19.09 7.25 8.46
CA LYS A 60 20.49 7.63 8.62
C LYS A 60 20.95 8.58 7.49
N SER A 61 22.08 9.26 7.68
CA SER A 61 22.67 10.00 6.57
C SER A 61 23.00 9.07 5.39
N ILE A 62 22.86 9.58 4.18
CA ILE A 62 23.11 8.80 2.95
C ILE A 62 24.52 8.20 2.94
N GLN A 63 25.53 8.98 3.36
CA GLN A 63 26.92 8.49 3.41
C GLN A 63 27.08 7.34 4.40
N ARG A 64 26.46 7.43 5.59
CA ARG A 64 26.50 6.35 6.58
C ARG A 64 25.82 5.08 6.06
N HIS A 65 24.66 5.24 5.41
CA HIS A 65 23.95 4.13 4.80
C HIS A 65 24.76 3.47 3.67
N LEU A 66 25.46 4.27 2.84
CA LEU A 66 26.36 3.76 1.83
C LEU A 66 27.51 2.93 2.44
N HIS A 67 28.13 3.39 3.52
CA HIS A 67 29.16 2.62 4.21
C HIS A 67 28.61 1.28 4.70
N GLU A 68 27.50 1.27 5.42
CA GLU A 68 26.87 0.05 5.94
C GLU A 68 26.46 -0.91 4.82
N PHE A 69 25.98 -0.39 3.69
CA PHE A 69 25.62 -1.19 2.53
C PHE A 69 26.83 -1.90 1.91
N TRP A 70 27.97 -1.20 1.85
CA TRP A 70 29.22 -1.77 1.33
C TRP A 70 29.85 -2.78 2.30
N ASP A 71 29.80 -2.49 3.58
CA ASP A 71 30.27 -3.42 4.62
C ASP A 71 29.46 -4.74 4.55
N GLN A 72 28.16 -4.67 4.34
CA GLN A 72 27.30 -5.86 4.17
C GLN A 72 27.65 -6.67 2.91
N LEU A 73 28.09 -6.02 1.84
CA LEU A 73 28.52 -6.72 0.61
C LEU A 73 29.90 -7.38 0.75
N ALA A 74 30.61 -7.16 1.85
CA ALA A 74 31.99 -7.58 2.06
C ALA A 74 32.94 -7.22 0.91
N LEU A 75 32.62 -6.16 0.18
CA LEU A 75 33.41 -5.67 -0.94
C LEU A 75 34.42 -4.65 -0.40
N GLN A 76 35.70 -4.99 -0.49
CA GLN A 76 36.77 -4.01 -0.34
C GLN A 76 36.74 -3.07 -1.55
N LEU A 77 36.04 -1.95 -1.44
CA LEU A 77 36.08 -0.94 -2.48
C LEU A 77 37.31 -0.06 -2.27
N ALA A 78 38.16 -0.01 -3.29
CA ALA A 78 39.26 0.95 -3.35
C ALA A 78 38.77 2.41 -3.32
N THR A 79 37.49 2.64 -3.60
CA THR A 79 36.87 3.96 -3.66
C THR A 79 35.52 3.97 -2.95
N VAL A 80 35.35 4.87 -1.97
CA VAL A 80 34.07 5.07 -1.29
C VAL A 80 33.06 5.70 -2.24
N VAL A 81 31.88 5.09 -2.34
CA VAL A 81 30.77 5.68 -3.10
C VAL A 81 30.22 6.89 -2.36
N THR A 82 30.16 8.03 -3.05
CA THR A 82 29.66 9.28 -2.47
C THR A 82 28.16 9.46 -2.71
N PRO A 83 27.46 10.29 -1.92
CA PRO A 83 26.07 10.67 -2.18
C PRO A 83 25.85 11.27 -3.58
N GLY A 84 26.84 12.01 -4.11
CA GLY A 84 26.79 12.53 -5.47
C GLY A 84 26.78 11.42 -6.53
N ALA A 85 27.62 10.37 -6.36
CA ALA A 85 27.63 9.21 -7.25
C ALA A 85 26.31 8.42 -7.17
N LEU A 86 25.71 8.29 -5.97
CA LEU A 86 24.38 7.71 -5.80
C LEU A 86 23.33 8.51 -6.55
N THR A 87 23.32 9.84 -6.39
CA THR A 87 22.36 10.72 -7.09
C THR A 87 22.45 10.59 -8.60
N GLN A 88 23.67 10.52 -9.16
CA GLN A 88 23.92 10.30 -10.58
C GLN A 88 23.46 8.93 -11.05
N ALA A 89 23.72 7.87 -10.29
CA ALA A 89 23.26 6.52 -10.61
C ALA A 89 21.73 6.45 -10.56
N ARG A 90 21.12 7.05 -9.53
CA ARG A 90 19.68 7.11 -9.33
C ARG A 90 18.94 7.83 -10.46
N ALA A 91 19.52 8.90 -11.02
CA ALA A 91 18.95 9.62 -12.16
C ALA A 91 18.85 8.77 -13.45
N LYS A 92 19.54 7.63 -13.50
CA LYS A 92 19.51 6.68 -14.61
C LYS A 92 18.53 5.52 -14.45
N PHE A 93 17.89 5.43 -13.29
CA PHE A 93 17.00 4.36 -12.86
C PHE A 93 15.55 4.84 -12.88
N LYS A 94 14.63 4.05 -13.41
CA LYS A 94 13.20 4.36 -13.43
C LYS A 94 12.46 3.68 -12.27
N HIS A 95 11.56 4.41 -11.59
CA HIS A 95 10.69 3.86 -10.55
C HIS A 95 9.84 2.67 -11.02
N THR A 96 9.59 2.58 -12.33
CA THR A 96 8.81 1.49 -12.95
C THR A 96 9.42 0.11 -12.71
N ALA A 97 10.71 0.01 -12.31
CA ALA A 97 11.32 -1.25 -11.91
C ALA A 97 10.64 -1.85 -10.67
N PHE A 98 10.33 -1.02 -9.66
CA PHE A 98 9.61 -1.47 -8.47
C PHE A 98 8.18 -1.91 -8.78
N ILE A 99 7.50 -1.18 -9.69
CA ILE A 99 6.16 -1.54 -10.17
C ILE A 99 6.22 -2.91 -10.88
N ALA A 100 7.18 -3.11 -11.77
CA ALA A 100 7.33 -4.36 -12.51
C ALA A 100 7.66 -5.55 -11.61
N LEU A 101 8.52 -5.37 -10.58
CA LEU A 101 8.77 -6.42 -9.59
C LEU A 101 7.53 -6.75 -8.78
N ASN A 102 6.73 -5.74 -8.42
CA ASN A 102 5.48 -5.95 -7.70
C ASN A 102 4.44 -6.64 -8.59
N GLN A 103 4.05 -5.99 -9.68
CA GLN A 103 2.92 -6.43 -10.53
C GLN A 103 3.28 -7.56 -11.47
N GLY A 104 4.52 -7.62 -11.95
CA GLY A 104 4.98 -8.62 -12.93
C GLY A 104 5.61 -9.87 -12.30
N THR A 105 6.03 -9.82 -11.02
CA THR A 105 6.69 -10.96 -10.38
C THR A 105 6.01 -11.35 -9.07
N LEU A 106 5.90 -10.43 -8.09
CA LEU A 106 5.37 -10.77 -6.76
C LEU A 106 3.89 -11.13 -6.82
N LEU A 107 3.04 -10.25 -7.35
CA LEU A 107 1.59 -10.48 -7.35
C LEU A 107 1.17 -11.72 -8.11
N PRO A 108 1.67 -12.02 -9.34
CA PRO A 108 1.32 -13.24 -10.04
C PRO A 108 1.64 -14.51 -9.26
N LEU A 109 2.75 -14.54 -8.54
CA LEU A 109 3.12 -15.68 -7.71
C LEU A 109 2.25 -15.80 -6.46
N VAL A 110 1.96 -14.69 -5.79
CA VAL A 110 1.11 -14.67 -4.57
C VAL A 110 -0.32 -15.10 -4.90
N TYR A 111 -0.88 -14.61 -6.00
CA TYR A 111 -2.25 -14.92 -6.40
C TYR A 111 -2.37 -16.11 -7.38
N ALA A 112 -1.29 -16.86 -7.57
CA ALA A 112 -1.33 -18.10 -8.37
C ALA A 112 -2.35 -19.08 -7.80
N PRO A 113 -3.05 -19.88 -8.64
CA PRO A 113 -4.03 -20.87 -8.17
C PRO A 113 -3.48 -21.82 -7.11
N ALA A 114 -2.20 -22.21 -7.21
CA ALA A 114 -1.51 -23.04 -6.21
C ALA A 114 -1.44 -22.43 -4.81
N GLN A 115 -1.57 -21.10 -4.71
CA GLN A 115 -1.54 -20.38 -3.42
C GLN A 115 -2.93 -20.06 -2.88
N ALA A 116 -4.01 -20.38 -3.60
CA ALA A 116 -5.38 -20.01 -3.24
C ALA A 116 -5.77 -20.42 -1.82
N ALA A 117 -5.34 -21.60 -1.36
CA ALA A 117 -5.60 -22.09 0.00
C ALA A 117 -4.85 -21.32 1.10
N THR A 118 -3.79 -20.61 0.77
CA THR A 118 -3.02 -19.82 1.73
C THR A 118 -3.56 -18.40 1.92
N LEU A 119 -4.33 -17.90 0.95
CA LEU A 119 -4.89 -16.56 0.94
C LEU A 119 -6.17 -16.49 1.78
N GLN A 120 -6.27 -15.42 2.54
CA GLN A 120 -7.50 -15.11 3.27
C GLN A 120 -8.54 -14.49 2.32
N ARG A 121 -9.78 -14.96 2.42
CA ARG A 121 -10.91 -14.47 1.65
C ARG A 121 -12.12 -14.28 2.57
N TRP A 122 -12.96 -13.35 2.21
CA TRP A 122 -14.30 -13.29 2.79
C TRP A 122 -15.23 -14.09 1.88
N ARG A 123 -15.67 -15.23 2.38
CA ARG A 123 -16.35 -16.23 1.53
C ARG A 123 -15.42 -16.60 0.35
N THR A 124 -15.82 -16.36 -0.87
CA THR A 124 -15.00 -16.59 -2.06
C THR A 124 -14.27 -15.33 -2.56
N HIS A 125 -14.55 -14.18 -1.96
CA HIS A 125 -14.10 -12.88 -2.44
C HIS A 125 -12.74 -12.47 -1.87
N ARG A 126 -11.90 -11.86 -2.71
CA ARG A 126 -10.79 -11.04 -2.27
C ARG A 126 -11.36 -9.66 -1.88
N LEU A 127 -11.06 -9.22 -0.69
CA LEU A 127 -11.51 -7.91 -0.20
C LEU A 127 -10.44 -6.87 -0.45
N LEU A 128 -10.74 -5.92 -1.30
CA LEU A 128 -9.85 -4.82 -1.65
C LEU A 128 -10.37 -3.53 -1.03
N GLY A 129 -9.45 -2.66 -0.62
CA GLY A 129 -9.76 -1.29 -0.25
C GLY A 129 -9.13 -0.32 -1.21
N VAL A 130 -9.77 0.81 -1.46
CA VAL A 130 -9.18 1.98 -2.09
C VAL A 130 -9.34 3.18 -1.18
N ASP A 131 -8.25 3.89 -1.00
CA ASP A 131 -8.17 5.13 -0.21
C ASP A 131 -7.02 5.95 -0.72
N SER A 132 -6.92 7.20 -0.30
CA SER A 132 -5.82 8.08 -0.63
C SER A 132 -5.24 8.78 0.59
N SER A 133 -4.02 9.28 0.46
CA SER A 133 -3.40 10.10 1.50
C SER A 133 -2.50 11.15 0.88
N LEU A 134 -2.55 12.36 1.40
CA LEU A 134 -1.64 13.42 0.99
C LEU A 134 -0.26 13.17 1.57
N VAL A 135 0.77 13.46 0.80
CA VAL A 135 2.18 13.40 1.20
C VAL A 135 2.89 14.67 0.82
N ARG A 136 3.69 15.17 1.73
CA ARG A 136 4.53 16.32 1.48
C ARG A 136 5.78 15.89 0.74
N LEU A 137 6.16 16.65 -0.28
CA LEU A 137 7.30 16.33 -1.14
C LEU A 137 8.46 17.27 -0.87
N PRO A 138 9.71 16.86 -1.14
CA PRO A 138 10.85 17.74 -1.05
C PRO A 138 10.72 18.86 -2.09
N ARG A 139 11.20 20.04 -1.74
CA ARG A 139 11.16 21.20 -2.65
C ARG A 139 12.30 21.15 -3.64
N SER A 140 11.98 21.06 -4.91
CA SER A 140 12.94 21.12 -6.03
C SER A 140 12.21 21.58 -7.31
N ALA A 141 12.96 22.05 -8.30
CA ALA A 141 12.37 22.49 -9.56
C ALA A 141 11.51 21.39 -10.22
N THR A 142 11.94 20.12 -10.15
CA THR A 142 11.19 19.00 -10.73
C THR A 142 9.94 18.65 -9.96
N THR A 143 9.95 18.68 -8.62
CA THR A 143 8.77 18.41 -7.81
C THR A 143 7.76 19.55 -7.87
N GLU A 144 8.21 20.79 -7.93
CA GLU A 144 7.34 21.96 -8.12
C GLU A 144 6.66 21.92 -9.49
N SER A 145 7.43 21.64 -10.55
CA SER A 145 6.88 21.53 -11.91
C SER A 145 5.87 20.40 -12.05
N GLU A 146 6.12 19.25 -11.45
CA GLU A 146 5.33 18.04 -11.67
C GLU A 146 4.13 17.93 -10.74
N PHE A 147 4.30 18.29 -9.46
CA PHE A 147 3.25 18.15 -8.44
C PHE A 147 2.55 19.47 -8.10
N GLY A 148 3.11 20.61 -8.53
CA GLY A 148 2.60 21.93 -8.16
C GLY A 148 2.95 22.32 -6.73
N LEU A 149 2.54 23.51 -6.35
CA LEU A 149 2.73 24.06 -5.01
C LEU A 149 1.39 24.24 -4.32
N VAL A 150 1.32 23.87 -3.06
CA VAL A 150 0.17 24.12 -2.17
C VAL A 150 0.57 25.15 -1.12
N GLU A 151 -0.25 26.19 -1.01
CA GLU A 151 -0.05 27.26 -0.03
C GLU A 151 -0.63 26.85 1.34
N ILE A 152 0.14 27.03 2.39
CA ILE A 152 -0.37 26.92 3.77
C ILE A 152 -0.94 28.28 4.14
N LYS A 153 -2.26 28.37 4.35
CA LYS A 153 -2.88 29.49 5.03
C LYS A 153 -2.79 29.26 6.54
N ASN A 154 -2.21 30.19 7.27
CA ASN A 154 -2.25 30.15 8.73
C ASN A 154 -3.66 30.50 9.24
N HIS A 155 -3.91 30.33 10.53
CA HIS A 155 -5.21 30.61 11.16
C HIS A 155 -5.64 32.09 11.05
N LEU A 156 -4.74 32.99 10.67
CA LEU A 156 -5.00 34.43 10.44
C LEU A 156 -5.21 34.73 8.95
N GLY A 157 -5.24 33.70 8.08
CA GLY A 157 -5.39 33.88 6.64
C GLY A 157 -4.15 34.32 5.90
N ALA A 158 -3.03 34.55 6.59
CA ALA A 158 -1.77 34.91 5.94
C ALA A 158 -1.16 33.69 5.23
N THR A 159 -0.73 33.89 3.99
CA THR A 159 -0.09 32.84 3.16
C THR A 159 1.27 32.51 3.74
N GLY A 160 1.45 31.25 4.12
CA GLY A 160 2.74 30.70 4.56
C GLY A 160 3.58 30.23 3.37
N THR A 161 4.68 29.53 3.67
CA THR A 161 5.55 28.96 2.64
C THR A 161 4.83 27.88 1.83
N ALA A 162 4.75 28.06 0.52
CA ALA A 162 4.24 27.05 -0.39
C ALA A 162 5.20 25.84 -0.48
N TYR A 163 4.64 24.64 -0.65
CA TYR A 163 5.42 23.40 -0.77
C TYR A 163 4.79 22.45 -1.79
N PRO A 164 5.58 21.56 -2.43
CA PRO A 164 5.04 20.54 -3.30
C PRO A 164 4.30 19.48 -2.48
N GLU A 165 3.11 19.09 -2.97
CA GLU A 165 2.28 18.07 -2.33
C GLU A 165 1.80 17.06 -3.35
N GLY A 166 1.95 15.79 -3.02
CA GLY A 166 1.43 14.68 -3.80
C GLY A 166 0.26 13.98 -3.10
N ARG A 167 -0.54 13.27 -3.87
CA ARG A 167 -1.55 12.34 -3.40
C ARG A 167 -1.11 10.93 -3.75
N ILE A 168 -0.96 10.08 -2.74
CA ILE A 168 -0.77 8.65 -2.91
C ILE A 168 -2.13 7.95 -2.85
N SER A 169 -2.35 6.98 -3.74
CA SER A 169 -3.52 6.09 -3.72
C SER A 169 -3.04 4.66 -3.94
N VAL A 170 -3.57 3.72 -3.16
CA VAL A 170 -3.22 2.30 -3.30
C VAL A 170 -4.49 1.46 -3.30
N VAL A 171 -4.62 0.53 -4.23
CA VAL A 171 -5.57 -0.58 -4.12
C VAL A 171 -4.91 -1.66 -3.28
N TYR A 172 -5.53 -2.01 -2.17
CA TYR A 172 -4.93 -2.82 -1.12
C TYR A 172 -5.80 -4.02 -0.75
N ASP A 173 -5.22 -5.23 -0.77
CA ASP A 173 -5.87 -6.42 -0.24
C ASP A 173 -5.91 -6.36 1.29
N LEU A 174 -7.10 -6.15 1.80
CA LEU A 174 -7.36 -5.86 3.21
C LEU A 174 -7.07 -7.04 4.13
N LEU A 175 -7.21 -8.26 3.63
CA LEU A 175 -7.03 -9.47 4.42
C LEU A 175 -5.59 -10.01 4.31
N ASN A 176 -5.00 -9.94 3.12
CA ASN A 176 -3.65 -10.46 2.88
C ASN A 176 -2.57 -9.38 3.01
N ARG A 177 -2.95 -8.12 3.20
CA ARG A 177 -2.05 -6.97 3.44
C ARG A 177 -1.11 -6.70 2.26
N ILE A 178 -1.63 -6.72 1.05
CA ILE A 178 -0.86 -6.57 -0.19
C ILE A 178 -1.35 -5.39 -0.99
N GLY A 179 -0.47 -4.46 -1.33
CA GLY A 179 -0.74 -3.36 -2.28
C GLY A 179 -0.67 -3.86 -3.71
N LEU A 180 -1.80 -3.81 -4.43
CA LEU A 180 -1.88 -4.27 -5.82
C LEU A 180 -1.33 -3.21 -6.78
N ASP A 181 -1.80 -1.98 -6.63
CA ASP A 181 -1.42 -0.84 -7.47
C ASP A 181 -1.26 0.40 -6.60
N GLY A 182 -0.13 1.06 -6.75
CA GLY A 182 0.17 2.32 -6.08
C GLY A 182 0.29 3.45 -7.09
N ARG A 183 -0.29 4.61 -6.78
CA ARG A 183 -0.22 5.84 -7.57
C ARG A 183 0.30 6.98 -6.72
N LEU A 184 1.13 7.82 -7.32
CA LEU A 184 1.58 9.09 -6.74
C LEU A 184 1.39 10.18 -7.78
N GLU A 185 0.42 11.04 -7.53
CA GLU A 185 -0.02 12.09 -8.45
C GLU A 185 -0.07 13.45 -7.74
N LYS A 186 -0.37 14.50 -8.48
CA LYS A 186 -0.62 15.83 -7.92
C LYS A 186 -1.73 15.78 -6.87
N SER A 187 -1.62 16.54 -5.80
CA SER A 187 -2.66 16.60 -4.76
C SER A 187 -4.01 17.10 -5.28
N THR A 188 -4.00 17.82 -6.43
CA THR A 188 -5.22 18.30 -7.12
C THR A 188 -5.96 17.21 -7.87
N VAL A 189 -5.32 16.07 -8.17
CA VAL A 189 -6.02 14.92 -8.76
C VAL A 189 -6.97 14.34 -7.72
N GLY A 190 -8.24 14.21 -8.08
CA GLY A 190 -9.29 13.76 -7.17
C GLY A 190 -9.11 12.29 -6.74
N GLU A 191 -9.53 11.97 -5.52
CA GLU A 191 -9.47 10.60 -4.99
C GLU A 191 -10.27 9.61 -5.84
N VAL A 192 -11.46 10.02 -6.29
CA VAL A 192 -12.32 9.20 -7.16
C VAL A 192 -11.68 8.97 -8.52
N GLU A 193 -10.97 9.97 -9.05
CA GLU A 193 -10.26 9.86 -10.32
C GLU A 193 -9.13 8.81 -10.20
N LEU A 194 -8.32 8.88 -9.15
CA LEU A 194 -7.26 7.88 -8.89
C LEU A 194 -7.85 6.47 -8.72
N ALA A 195 -8.90 6.33 -7.91
CA ALA A 195 -9.59 5.06 -7.76
C ALA A 195 -10.10 4.52 -9.11
N THR A 196 -10.64 5.39 -9.94
CA THR A 196 -11.11 5.06 -11.29
C THR A 196 -9.98 4.52 -12.19
N GLN A 197 -8.80 5.14 -12.13
CA GLN A 197 -7.62 4.69 -12.87
C GLN A 197 -7.08 3.33 -12.37
N GLN A 198 -7.41 2.95 -11.13
CA GLN A 198 -6.98 1.70 -10.50
C GLN A 198 -7.97 0.54 -10.66
N VAL A 199 -9.21 0.82 -11.09
CA VAL A 199 -10.23 -0.22 -11.35
C VAL A 199 -9.74 -1.35 -12.28
N PRO A 200 -8.90 -1.12 -13.32
CA PRO A 200 -8.37 -2.20 -14.17
C PRO A 200 -7.56 -3.28 -13.42
N GLN A 201 -7.16 -3.04 -12.18
CA GLN A 201 -6.48 -4.03 -11.33
C GLN A 201 -7.44 -5.03 -10.68
N LEU A 202 -8.73 -4.78 -10.78
CA LEU A 202 -9.76 -5.68 -10.25
C LEU A 202 -9.94 -6.89 -11.16
N THR A 203 -10.24 -8.01 -10.55
CA THR A 203 -10.63 -9.25 -11.23
C THR A 203 -12.07 -9.63 -10.89
N ALA A 204 -12.67 -10.48 -11.71
CA ALA A 204 -14.02 -10.98 -11.46
C ALA A 204 -14.14 -11.57 -10.05
N GLY A 205 -15.19 -11.20 -9.34
CA GLY A 205 -15.46 -11.65 -7.98
C GLY A 205 -14.74 -10.88 -6.86
N ASP A 206 -13.85 -9.93 -7.15
CA ASP A 206 -13.31 -9.02 -6.13
C ASP A 206 -14.43 -8.18 -5.51
N VAL A 207 -14.25 -7.76 -4.25
CA VAL A 207 -15.12 -6.77 -3.59
C VAL A 207 -14.27 -5.57 -3.20
N LEU A 208 -14.54 -4.42 -3.84
CA LEU A 208 -13.84 -3.17 -3.55
C LEU A 208 -14.60 -2.37 -2.47
N LEU A 209 -13.92 -2.05 -1.38
CA LEU A 209 -14.43 -1.26 -0.27
C LEU A 209 -13.89 0.18 -0.35
N TRP A 210 -14.77 1.16 -0.10
CA TRP A 210 -14.38 2.59 -0.05
C TRP A 210 -15.18 3.41 0.95
N ASP A 211 -14.63 4.56 1.34
CA ASP A 211 -15.31 5.52 2.20
C ASP A 211 -16.26 6.45 1.40
N ARG A 212 -17.05 7.22 2.12
CA ARG A 212 -18.10 8.09 1.60
C ARG A 212 -17.64 9.05 0.49
N GLY A 213 -16.39 9.49 0.51
CA GLY A 213 -15.82 10.39 -0.51
C GLY A 213 -15.78 9.78 -1.92
N PHE A 214 -15.75 8.45 -2.01
CA PHE A 214 -15.66 7.73 -3.29
C PHE A 214 -17.03 7.30 -3.85
N THR A 215 -18.13 7.44 -3.07
CA THR A 215 -19.41 6.86 -3.43
C THR A 215 -20.07 7.67 -4.55
N GLY A 216 -20.03 7.13 -5.77
CA GLY A 216 -20.61 7.71 -6.97
C GLY A 216 -20.99 6.66 -8.01
N PHE A 217 -21.98 7.00 -8.85
CA PHE A 217 -22.53 6.08 -9.86
C PHE A 217 -21.47 5.58 -10.85
N VAL A 218 -20.62 6.48 -11.36
CA VAL A 218 -19.61 6.14 -12.37
C VAL A 218 -18.60 5.13 -11.84
N LEU A 219 -18.10 5.30 -10.61
CA LEU A 219 -17.17 4.34 -9.99
C LEU A 219 -17.84 2.98 -9.79
N MET A 220 -19.10 2.96 -9.31
CA MET A 220 -19.88 1.73 -9.17
C MET A 220 -20.03 1.01 -10.51
N ALA A 221 -20.36 1.73 -11.59
CA ALA A 221 -20.51 1.18 -12.93
C ALA A 221 -19.19 0.60 -13.47
N ARG A 222 -18.08 1.29 -13.27
CA ARG A 222 -16.74 0.83 -13.65
C ARG A 222 -16.35 -0.46 -12.94
N VAL A 223 -16.55 -0.53 -11.61
CA VAL A 223 -16.27 -1.76 -10.84
C VAL A 223 -17.11 -2.92 -11.35
N ARG A 224 -18.40 -2.69 -11.64
CA ARG A 224 -19.29 -3.73 -12.20
C ARG A 224 -18.89 -4.19 -13.61
N ALA A 225 -18.34 -3.31 -14.43
CA ALA A 225 -17.84 -3.65 -15.76
C ALA A 225 -16.67 -4.66 -15.71
N HIS A 226 -15.92 -4.73 -14.61
CA HIS A 226 -14.89 -5.74 -14.36
C HIS A 226 -15.44 -7.01 -13.68
N ALA A 227 -16.76 -7.22 -13.68
CA ALA A 227 -17.42 -8.33 -12.95
C ALA A 227 -17.04 -8.37 -11.45
N ALA A 228 -16.51 -7.28 -10.91
CA ALA A 228 -16.21 -7.10 -9.49
C ALA A 228 -17.42 -6.54 -8.74
N HIS A 229 -17.39 -6.67 -7.43
CA HIS A 229 -18.41 -6.14 -6.53
C HIS A 229 -17.88 -4.93 -5.76
N PHE A 230 -18.78 -4.21 -5.11
CA PHE A 230 -18.40 -3.09 -4.25
C PHE A 230 -19.19 -3.06 -2.94
N ILE A 231 -18.59 -2.43 -1.93
CA ILE A 231 -19.25 -2.00 -0.70
C ILE A 231 -18.76 -0.58 -0.42
N GLY A 232 -19.61 0.41 -0.65
CA GLY A 232 -19.29 1.83 -0.50
C GLY A 232 -20.10 2.49 0.61
N ARG A 233 -19.45 3.24 1.48
CA ARG A 233 -20.13 4.06 2.50
C ARG A 233 -20.82 5.23 1.85
N CYS A 234 -22.10 5.43 2.18
CA CYS A 234 -22.91 6.54 1.70
C CYS A 234 -22.81 7.74 2.65
N SER A 235 -22.81 8.95 2.10
CA SER A 235 -23.04 10.17 2.86
C SER A 235 -24.54 10.41 3.06
N LYS A 236 -24.89 11.30 3.97
CA LYS A 236 -26.29 11.71 4.20
C LYS A 236 -26.92 12.46 3.02
N SER A 237 -26.09 12.91 2.07
CA SER A 237 -26.51 13.61 0.85
C SER A 237 -26.37 12.77 -0.43
N SER A 238 -26.02 11.48 -0.32
CA SER A 238 -25.84 10.61 -1.49
C SER A 238 -27.21 10.18 -2.08
N PHE A 239 -27.35 8.97 -2.51
CA PHE A 239 -28.56 8.46 -3.17
C PHE A 239 -29.83 8.56 -2.30
N ALA A 240 -31.00 8.83 -2.91
CA ALA A 240 -32.28 8.99 -2.21
C ALA A 240 -32.60 7.81 -1.26
N ALA A 241 -32.29 6.57 -1.67
CA ALA A 241 -32.48 5.38 -0.82
C ALA A 241 -31.60 5.42 0.44
N ALA A 242 -30.38 5.93 0.35
CA ALA A 242 -29.49 6.09 1.50
C ALA A 242 -30.01 7.22 2.43
N GLN A 243 -30.44 8.35 1.86
CA GLN A 243 -31.05 9.47 2.61
C GLN A 243 -32.26 9.01 3.42
N GLU A 244 -33.15 8.21 2.79
CA GLU A 244 -34.31 7.61 3.47
C GLU A 244 -33.88 6.75 4.65
N MET A 245 -32.86 5.89 4.48
CA MET A 245 -32.37 5.05 5.56
C MET A 245 -31.77 5.86 6.71
N PHE A 246 -31.01 6.93 6.42
CA PHE A 246 -30.52 7.85 7.46
C PHE A 246 -31.65 8.55 8.21
N ARG A 247 -32.69 8.99 7.50
CA ARG A 247 -33.88 9.64 8.12
C ARG A 247 -34.61 8.70 9.06
N VAL A 248 -34.82 7.45 8.65
CA VAL A 248 -35.47 6.42 9.48
C VAL A 248 -34.60 6.01 10.67
N ASN A 249 -33.29 6.16 10.59
CA ASN A 249 -32.29 5.90 11.63
C ASN A 249 -32.41 4.52 12.30
N ARG A 250 -32.76 3.48 11.54
CA ARG A 250 -32.87 2.09 12.01
C ARG A 250 -31.83 1.21 11.35
N ALA A 251 -31.02 0.51 12.15
CA ALA A 251 -30.08 -0.50 11.66
C ALA A 251 -30.77 -1.80 11.25
N GLY A 252 -30.07 -2.64 10.50
CA GLY A 252 -30.54 -3.95 10.05
C GLY A 252 -31.49 -3.87 8.84
N ARG A 253 -31.70 -2.70 8.26
CA ARG A 253 -32.52 -2.57 7.05
C ARG A 253 -31.74 -2.87 5.79
N SER A 254 -32.45 -3.38 4.80
CA SER A 254 -31.94 -3.65 3.47
C SER A 254 -32.97 -3.24 2.43
N LYS A 255 -32.56 -2.55 1.36
CA LYS A 255 -33.42 -2.13 0.24
C LYS A 255 -32.65 -2.23 -1.06
N ILE A 256 -33.22 -2.97 -2.01
CA ILE A 256 -32.68 -3.04 -3.37
C ILE A 256 -33.40 -1.99 -4.21
N VAL A 257 -32.64 -1.20 -4.94
CA VAL A 257 -33.16 -0.16 -5.83
C VAL A 257 -32.42 -0.16 -7.16
N LYS A 258 -33.12 0.28 -8.19
CA LYS A 258 -32.52 0.60 -9.48
C LYS A 258 -32.06 2.07 -9.43
N LEU A 259 -30.75 2.27 -9.50
CA LEU A 259 -30.15 3.59 -9.66
C LEU A 259 -30.07 3.95 -11.14
N VAL A 260 -30.39 5.17 -11.47
CA VAL A 260 -30.24 5.74 -12.81
C VAL A 260 -29.20 6.84 -12.75
N ALA A 261 -28.30 6.87 -13.73
CA ALA A 261 -27.26 7.89 -13.83
C ALA A 261 -27.86 9.30 -13.99
N ALA A 262 -27.29 10.26 -13.31
CA ALA A 262 -27.63 11.67 -13.46
C ALA A 262 -27.37 12.16 -14.90
N ALA A 263 -28.03 13.23 -15.31
CA ALA A 263 -27.97 13.70 -16.70
C ALA A 263 -26.54 14.09 -17.13
N ASP A 264 -25.79 14.71 -16.23
CA ASP A 264 -24.40 15.14 -16.41
C ASP A 264 -23.41 13.98 -16.58
N GLN A 265 -23.74 12.79 -16.06
CA GLN A 265 -22.89 11.58 -16.14
C GLN A 265 -23.12 10.76 -17.42
N ARG A 266 -24.23 10.99 -18.14
CA ARG A 266 -24.65 10.14 -19.27
C ARG A 266 -23.66 10.15 -20.43
N ALA A 267 -23.11 11.30 -20.76
CA ALA A 267 -22.11 11.44 -21.83
C ALA A 267 -20.83 10.67 -21.50
N GLU A 268 -20.33 10.76 -20.27
CA GLU A 268 -19.17 10.00 -19.81
C GLU A 268 -19.43 8.50 -19.84
N LEU A 269 -20.55 8.04 -19.31
CA LEU A 269 -20.92 6.62 -19.32
C LEU A 269 -21.02 6.06 -20.74
N GLN A 270 -21.60 6.82 -21.66
CA GLN A 270 -21.70 6.43 -23.07
C GLN A 270 -20.30 6.30 -23.70
N ARG A 271 -19.42 7.28 -23.48
CA ARG A 271 -18.05 7.25 -23.98
C ARG A 271 -17.27 6.04 -23.45
N LEU A 272 -17.58 5.60 -22.24
CA LEU A 272 -16.92 4.49 -21.56
C LEU A 272 -17.60 3.12 -21.80
N GLY A 273 -18.70 3.07 -22.56
CA GLY A 273 -19.47 1.84 -22.76
C GLY A 273 -20.09 1.28 -21.47
N LEU A 274 -20.38 2.14 -20.49
CA LEU A 274 -20.90 1.74 -19.19
C LEU A 274 -22.43 1.86 -19.13
N PRO A 275 -23.11 1.03 -18.31
CA PRO A 275 -24.55 1.06 -18.17
C PRO A 275 -25.01 2.37 -17.51
N ARG A 276 -26.18 2.86 -17.94
CA ARG A 276 -26.87 4.01 -17.36
C ARG A 276 -27.73 3.67 -16.15
N GLU A 277 -27.89 2.37 -15.86
CA GLU A 277 -28.69 1.83 -14.77
C GLU A 277 -27.89 0.79 -14.01
N LEU A 278 -28.02 0.77 -12.70
CA LEU A 278 -27.41 -0.21 -11.82
C LEU A 278 -28.43 -0.68 -10.77
N ILE A 279 -28.46 -1.97 -10.51
CA ILE A 279 -29.16 -2.51 -9.35
C ILE A 279 -28.22 -2.48 -8.16
N VAL A 280 -28.60 -1.77 -7.10
CA VAL A 280 -27.78 -1.57 -5.90
C VAL A 280 -28.63 -1.90 -4.68
N ARG A 281 -28.05 -2.64 -3.76
CA ARG A 281 -28.60 -2.91 -2.44
C ARG A 281 -28.01 -1.92 -1.43
N PHE A 282 -28.86 -1.21 -0.72
CA PHE A 282 -28.47 -0.38 0.42
C PHE A 282 -28.71 -1.16 1.70
N VAL A 283 -27.75 -1.14 2.61
CA VAL A 283 -27.85 -1.78 3.93
C VAL A 283 -27.48 -0.78 5.01
N SER A 284 -28.21 -0.80 6.13
CA SER A 284 -27.92 0.05 7.28
C SER A 284 -27.37 -0.75 8.44
N VAL A 285 -26.22 -0.30 8.98
CA VAL A 285 -25.54 -0.92 10.12
C VAL A 285 -25.31 0.13 11.20
N ARG A 286 -25.21 -0.29 12.47
CA ARG A 286 -24.92 0.61 13.59
C ARG A 286 -23.54 0.33 14.15
N LEU A 287 -22.72 1.36 14.16
CA LEU A 287 -21.39 1.27 14.74
C LEU A 287 -21.45 1.09 16.27
N PRO A 288 -20.40 0.55 16.90
CA PRO A 288 -20.28 0.50 18.36
C PRO A 288 -20.38 1.87 19.03
N THR A 289 -20.10 2.96 18.29
CA THR A 289 -20.26 4.35 18.74
C THR A 289 -21.71 4.82 18.79
N GLY A 290 -22.66 4.02 18.29
CA GLY A 290 -24.07 4.39 18.15
C GLY A 290 -24.43 5.10 16.84
N GLU A 291 -23.43 5.46 16.00
CA GLU A 291 -23.66 6.10 14.70
C GLU A 291 -24.24 5.10 13.70
N LEU A 292 -25.25 5.54 12.92
CA LEU A 292 -25.79 4.77 11.81
C LEU A 292 -24.93 5.00 10.58
N GLU A 293 -24.51 3.90 9.94
CA GLU A 293 -23.90 3.91 8.62
C GLU A 293 -24.84 3.26 7.59
N VAL A 294 -24.83 3.80 6.38
CA VAL A 294 -25.50 3.21 5.21
C VAL A 294 -24.47 2.87 4.18
N LEU A 295 -24.49 1.61 3.71
CA LEU A 295 -23.58 1.07 2.72
C LEU A 295 -24.37 0.74 1.45
N GLY A 296 -23.85 1.15 0.29
CA GLY A 296 -24.35 0.72 -1.01
C GLY A 296 -23.48 -0.45 -1.52
N THR A 297 -24.12 -1.49 -2.05
CA THR A 297 -23.41 -2.69 -2.52
C THR A 297 -24.06 -3.31 -3.74
N SER A 298 -23.27 -3.98 -4.57
CA SER A 298 -23.74 -4.84 -5.67
C SER A 298 -23.97 -6.29 -5.25
N LEU A 299 -23.80 -6.65 -3.98
CA LEU A 299 -24.10 -7.97 -3.42
C LEU A 299 -25.59 -8.01 -3.04
N LEU A 300 -26.44 -8.46 -3.97
CA LEU A 300 -27.89 -8.32 -3.89
C LEU A 300 -28.55 -9.38 -3.02
N ASP A 301 -28.01 -10.59 -3.01
CA ASP A 301 -28.59 -11.73 -2.29
C ASP A 301 -28.50 -11.53 -0.76
N ALA A 302 -29.63 -11.38 -0.10
CA ALA A 302 -29.69 -11.14 1.34
C ALA A 302 -29.47 -12.41 2.17
N VAL A 303 -29.63 -13.59 1.59
CA VAL A 303 -29.37 -14.89 2.23
C VAL A 303 -27.88 -15.18 2.17
N ALA A 304 -27.29 -15.06 0.99
CA ALA A 304 -25.85 -15.23 0.80
C ALA A 304 -25.03 -14.14 1.53
N TYR A 305 -25.54 -12.91 1.64
CA TYR A 305 -24.87 -11.76 2.27
C TYR A 305 -25.78 -11.09 3.30
N PRO A 306 -25.94 -11.66 4.50
CA PRO A 306 -26.79 -11.10 5.53
C PRO A 306 -26.39 -9.69 5.93
N THR A 307 -27.37 -8.79 6.16
CA THR A 307 -27.11 -7.39 6.51
C THR A 307 -26.20 -7.23 7.74
N ALA A 308 -26.30 -8.14 8.72
CA ALA A 308 -25.49 -8.09 9.93
C ALA A 308 -23.97 -8.26 9.66
N GLU A 309 -23.58 -8.97 8.61
CA GLU A 309 -22.16 -9.18 8.28
C GLU A 309 -21.49 -7.91 7.76
N PHE A 310 -22.25 -6.98 7.16
CA PHE A 310 -21.67 -5.77 6.54
C PHE A 310 -20.96 -4.87 7.55
N LEU A 311 -21.33 -4.90 8.81
CA LEU A 311 -20.61 -4.17 9.87
C LEU A 311 -19.16 -4.70 9.98
N THR A 312 -18.99 -6.01 10.07
CA THR A 312 -17.68 -6.65 10.19
C THR A 312 -16.87 -6.49 8.92
N VAL A 313 -17.49 -6.74 7.75
CA VAL A 313 -16.81 -6.63 6.45
C VAL A 313 -16.32 -5.20 6.21
N TYR A 314 -17.18 -4.23 6.43
CA TYR A 314 -16.82 -2.83 6.24
C TYR A 314 -15.77 -2.36 7.26
N HIS A 315 -15.74 -2.94 8.47
CA HIS A 315 -14.72 -2.65 9.47
C HIS A 315 -13.30 -2.98 8.95
N TRP A 316 -13.13 -3.99 8.10
CA TRP A 316 -11.81 -4.32 7.54
C TRP A 316 -11.24 -3.21 6.64
N ARG A 317 -12.04 -2.28 6.15
CA ARG A 317 -11.57 -1.08 5.45
C ARG A 317 -10.51 -0.30 6.28
N TRP A 318 -10.62 -0.31 7.62
CA TRP A 318 -9.65 0.32 8.51
C TRP A 318 -8.24 -0.28 8.41
N ASN A 319 -8.09 -1.48 7.86
CA ASN A 319 -6.78 -2.04 7.56
C ASN A 319 -6.03 -1.20 6.53
N HIS A 320 -6.72 -0.46 5.67
CA HIS A 320 -6.13 0.47 4.72
C HIS A 320 -5.53 1.71 5.42
N GLU A 321 -6.24 2.29 6.37
CA GLU A 321 -5.70 3.38 7.21
C GLU A 321 -4.45 2.90 7.97
N THR A 322 -4.47 1.67 8.48
CA THR A 322 -3.32 1.03 9.11
C THR A 322 -2.15 0.84 8.12
N TYR A 323 -2.44 0.53 6.86
CA TYR A 323 -1.43 0.40 5.81
C TYR A 323 -0.71 1.74 5.56
N TYR A 324 -1.44 2.84 5.38
CA TYR A 324 -0.81 4.17 5.27
C TYR A 324 -0.04 4.56 6.53
N GLY A 325 -0.55 4.22 7.70
CA GLY A 325 0.19 4.39 8.96
C GLY A 325 1.52 3.62 8.99
N ARG A 326 1.60 2.46 8.34
CA ARG A 326 2.86 1.71 8.18
C ARG A 326 3.80 2.37 7.17
N LEU A 327 3.29 2.76 6.00
CA LEU A 327 4.10 3.45 4.98
C LEU A 327 4.71 4.74 5.53
N LYS A 328 3.90 5.57 6.19
CA LYS A 328 4.35 6.87 6.74
C LYS A 328 5.16 6.75 8.02
N GLY A 329 4.78 5.84 8.91
CA GLY A 329 5.37 5.76 10.24
C GLY A 329 6.43 4.67 10.44
N ARG A 330 6.35 3.54 9.70
CA ARG A 330 7.34 2.44 9.82
C ARG A 330 8.37 2.44 8.71
N LEU A 331 7.95 2.81 7.51
CA LEU A 331 8.84 2.94 6.36
C LEU A 331 9.32 4.38 6.16
N ASP A 332 8.87 5.31 7.01
CA ASP A 332 9.23 6.74 6.98
C ASP A 332 9.10 7.30 5.55
N LEU A 333 7.96 7.05 4.90
CA LEU A 333 7.76 7.39 3.49
C LEU A 333 8.10 8.85 3.20
N GLU A 334 7.62 9.79 4.03
CA GLU A 334 7.84 11.23 3.85
C GLU A 334 9.27 11.70 4.19
N ASN A 335 10.14 10.81 4.66
CA ASN A 335 11.57 11.05 4.75
C ASN A 335 12.24 10.67 3.42
N TRP A 336 11.99 11.46 2.38
CA TRP A 336 12.45 11.19 1.03
C TRP A 336 13.98 11.13 0.94
N SER A 337 14.51 10.10 0.31
CA SER A 337 15.95 9.91 0.15
C SER A 337 16.52 10.62 -1.07
N GLY A 338 15.69 11.30 -1.86
CA GLY A 338 16.06 12.12 -3.00
C GLY A 338 15.08 13.26 -3.23
N GLN A 339 15.50 14.28 -3.97
CA GLN A 339 14.74 15.51 -4.14
C GLN A 339 14.00 15.64 -5.48
N SER A 340 14.37 14.87 -6.51
CA SER A 340 13.68 14.93 -7.80
C SER A 340 12.34 14.21 -7.78
N ALA A 341 11.42 14.59 -8.67
CA ALA A 341 10.13 13.93 -8.82
C ALA A 341 10.28 12.42 -9.07
N GLU A 342 11.23 12.02 -9.92
CA GLU A 342 11.53 10.60 -10.15
C GLU A 342 12.05 9.90 -8.90
N ALA A 343 12.92 10.57 -8.11
CA ALA A 343 13.41 10.01 -6.85
C ALA A 343 12.31 9.79 -5.82
N VAL A 344 11.35 10.70 -5.76
CA VAL A 344 10.15 10.56 -4.89
C VAL A 344 9.30 9.36 -5.33
N ARG A 345 9.08 9.18 -6.64
CA ARG A 345 8.38 7.99 -7.15
C ARG A 345 9.13 6.69 -6.85
N GLN A 346 10.46 6.71 -6.99
CA GLN A 346 11.29 5.54 -6.62
C GLN A 346 11.08 5.17 -5.15
N ASP A 347 11.16 6.14 -4.22
CA ASP A 347 10.96 5.90 -2.79
C ASP A 347 9.55 5.37 -2.48
N PHE A 348 8.53 5.91 -3.12
CA PHE A 348 7.15 5.47 -2.93
C PHE A 348 6.94 4.02 -3.39
N HIS A 349 7.33 3.70 -4.62
CA HIS A 349 7.13 2.35 -5.16
C HIS A 349 8.04 1.31 -4.49
N ALA A 350 9.25 1.71 -4.06
CA ALA A 350 10.10 0.88 -3.22
C ALA A 350 9.43 0.55 -1.88
N ALA A 351 8.78 1.52 -1.24
CA ALA A 351 8.06 1.30 0.01
C ALA A 351 6.85 0.37 -0.18
N VAL A 352 6.10 0.48 -1.28
CA VAL A 352 4.99 -0.43 -1.61
C VAL A 352 5.50 -1.86 -1.81
N LEU A 353 6.56 -2.04 -2.61
CA LEU A 353 7.15 -3.36 -2.84
C LEU A 353 7.70 -3.98 -1.53
N LEU A 354 8.41 -3.18 -0.72
CA LEU A 354 8.94 -3.64 0.57
C LEU A 354 7.83 -4.05 1.54
N ALA A 355 6.72 -3.29 1.57
CA ALA A 355 5.57 -3.62 2.40
C ALA A 355 4.92 -4.95 1.95
N ASN A 356 4.86 -5.20 0.66
CA ASN A 356 4.35 -6.46 0.12
C ASN A 356 5.28 -7.64 0.41
N LEU A 357 6.59 -7.46 0.22
CA LEU A 357 7.59 -8.48 0.59
C LEU A 357 7.50 -8.85 2.08
N GLU A 358 7.39 -7.84 2.96
CA GLU A 358 7.22 -8.06 4.39
C GLU A 358 5.94 -8.85 4.69
N SER A 359 4.82 -8.48 4.07
CA SER A 359 3.53 -9.16 4.29
C SER A 359 3.58 -10.63 3.86
N VAL A 360 4.19 -10.92 2.71
CA VAL A 360 4.34 -12.28 2.18
C VAL A 360 5.31 -13.09 3.03
N LEU A 361 6.48 -12.56 3.31
CA LEU A 361 7.52 -13.25 4.08
C LEU A 361 7.10 -13.47 5.54
N SER A 362 6.34 -12.56 6.15
CA SER A 362 5.87 -12.70 7.53
C SER A 362 4.61 -13.58 7.67
N GLY A 363 3.94 -13.93 6.58
CA GLY A 363 2.68 -14.69 6.59
C GLY A 363 2.72 -15.99 7.39
N PRO A 364 3.70 -16.87 7.17
CA PRO A 364 3.83 -18.12 7.97
C PRO A 364 4.03 -17.85 9.45
N ALA A 365 4.93 -16.92 9.81
CA ALA A 365 5.17 -16.55 11.21
C ALA A 365 3.92 -15.95 11.86
N GLU A 366 3.13 -15.17 11.12
CA GLU A 366 1.87 -14.61 11.61
C GLU A 366 0.86 -15.70 11.99
N LYS A 367 0.70 -16.71 11.13
CA LYS A 367 -0.17 -17.87 11.40
C LYS A 367 0.30 -18.63 12.63
N GLU A 368 1.60 -18.88 12.77
CA GLU A 368 2.18 -19.60 13.90
C GLU A 368 2.05 -18.80 15.21
N VAL A 369 2.34 -17.49 15.19
CA VAL A 369 2.16 -16.60 16.36
C VAL A 369 0.71 -16.55 16.81
N ALA A 370 -0.23 -16.47 15.86
CA ALA A 370 -1.67 -16.50 16.14
C ALA A 370 -2.08 -17.85 16.78
N ALA A 371 -1.63 -18.96 16.20
CA ALA A 371 -1.93 -20.30 16.71
C ALA A 371 -1.38 -20.50 18.16
N ARG A 372 -0.12 -20.12 18.41
CA ARG A 372 0.48 -20.21 19.76
C ARG A 372 -0.20 -19.32 20.80
N SER A 373 -0.88 -18.29 20.39
CA SER A 373 -1.58 -17.36 21.28
C SER A 373 -3.10 -17.52 21.29
N ALA A 374 -3.65 -18.56 20.64
CA ALA A 374 -5.09 -18.77 20.54
C ALA A 374 -5.80 -18.90 21.89
N ALA A 375 -5.16 -19.54 22.89
CA ALA A 375 -5.67 -19.68 24.24
C ALA A 375 -5.29 -18.52 25.18
N ALA A 376 -4.53 -17.54 24.72
CA ALA A 376 -4.12 -16.41 25.56
C ALA A 376 -5.26 -15.39 25.71
N GLN A 377 -5.30 -14.69 26.84
CA GLN A 377 -6.27 -13.61 27.09
C GLN A 377 -6.33 -12.58 25.95
N TYR A 378 -5.19 -12.31 25.29
CA TYR A 378 -5.09 -11.44 24.14
C TYR A 378 -4.31 -12.13 23.02
N PRO A 379 -4.81 -12.16 21.79
CA PRO A 379 -4.08 -12.71 20.66
C PRO A 379 -2.79 -11.90 20.41
N ARG A 380 -1.81 -12.57 19.82
CA ARG A 380 -0.53 -11.96 19.45
C ARG A 380 -0.39 -11.92 17.94
N GLN A 381 0.41 -10.97 17.46
CA GLN A 381 0.78 -10.82 16.06
C GLN A 381 2.27 -10.52 15.92
N VAL A 382 2.81 -10.70 14.73
CA VAL A 382 4.19 -10.31 14.41
C VAL A 382 4.40 -8.81 14.67
N ASN A 383 5.52 -8.48 15.33
CA ASN A 383 5.90 -7.09 15.57
C ASN A 383 6.40 -6.44 14.27
N ARG A 384 5.60 -5.54 13.69
CA ARG A 384 5.93 -4.90 12.41
C ARG A 384 7.19 -4.01 12.45
N ALA A 385 7.57 -3.50 13.61
CA ALA A 385 8.83 -2.78 13.72
C ALA A 385 10.02 -3.73 13.55
N VAL A 386 9.92 -4.93 14.15
CA VAL A 386 10.96 -5.97 14.03
C VAL A 386 10.98 -6.54 12.62
N SER A 387 9.81 -6.87 12.02
CA SER A 387 9.78 -7.54 10.71
C SER A 387 10.31 -6.66 9.59
N TYR A 388 9.96 -5.36 9.56
CA TYR A 388 10.52 -4.44 8.56
C TYR A 388 12.02 -4.22 8.74
N HIS A 389 12.49 -4.11 9.98
CA HIS A 389 13.91 -3.94 10.26
C HIS A 389 14.72 -5.18 9.84
N ALA A 390 14.29 -6.35 10.29
CA ALA A 390 14.91 -7.62 9.93
C ALA A 390 14.94 -7.84 8.41
N LEU A 391 13.82 -7.56 7.73
CA LEU A 391 13.78 -7.66 6.27
C LEU A 391 14.79 -6.73 5.60
N LYS A 392 14.84 -5.45 6.00
CA LYS A 392 15.79 -4.49 5.44
C LYS A 392 17.24 -4.95 5.64
N GLU A 393 17.59 -5.49 6.78
CA GLU A 393 18.94 -6.00 7.06
C GLU A 393 19.30 -7.22 6.19
N ARG A 394 18.31 -8.03 5.81
CA ARG A 394 18.52 -9.25 5.03
C ARG A 394 18.26 -9.11 3.53
N LEU A 395 17.87 -7.92 3.03
CA LEU A 395 17.56 -7.73 1.60
C LEU A 395 18.74 -8.04 0.69
N LEU A 396 19.96 -7.66 1.08
CA LEU A 396 21.17 -7.98 0.33
C LEU A 396 21.38 -9.48 0.22
N ASP A 397 21.38 -10.17 1.35
CA ASP A 397 21.51 -11.64 1.39
C ASP A 397 20.41 -12.29 0.57
N LEU A 398 19.18 -11.81 0.74
CA LEU A 398 17.97 -12.39 0.15
C LEU A 398 17.96 -12.26 -1.38
N LEU A 399 18.47 -11.15 -1.94
CA LEU A 399 18.29 -10.81 -3.34
C LEU A 399 19.59 -10.79 -4.17
N LEU A 400 20.77 -10.58 -3.57
CA LEU A 400 22.02 -10.40 -4.31
C LEU A 400 23.08 -11.49 -4.04
N THR A 401 23.08 -12.09 -2.86
CA THR A 401 24.08 -13.12 -2.53
C THR A 401 23.66 -14.50 -3.02
N ASP A 402 24.63 -15.43 -3.07
CA ASP A 402 24.37 -16.84 -3.41
C ASP A 402 23.96 -17.68 -2.19
N ARG A 403 23.77 -17.05 -1.01
CA ARG A 403 23.23 -17.76 0.16
C ARG A 403 21.90 -18.43 -0.18
N PRO A 404 21.66 -19.67 0.27
CA PRO A 404 20.41 -20.37 0.04
C PRO A 404 19.21 -19.59 0.59
N ALA A 405 18.21 -19.32 -0.23
CA ALA A 405 17.01 -18.61 0.20
C ALA A 405 16.30 -19.26 1.42
N PRO A 406 16.22 -20.60 1.54
CA PRO A 406 15.64 -21.25 2.72
C PRO A 406 16.30 -20.87 4.05
N GLU A 407 17.63 -20.71 4.07
CA GLU A 407 18.36 -20.32 5.27
C GLU A 407 17.98 -18.91 5.72
N ILE A 408 18.02 -17.95 4.79
CA ILE A 408 17.73 -16.56 5.07
C ILE A 408 16.26 -16.38 5.49
N ILE A 409 15.34 -17.07 4.79
CA ILE A 409 13.93 -17.07 5.14
C ILE A 409 13.71 -17.68 6.54
N GLY A 410 14.43 -18.77 6.86
CA GLY A 410 14.39 -19.38 8.19
C GLY A 410 14.83 -18.42 9.29
N GLU A 411 15.92 -17.68 9.10
CA GLU A 411 16.37 -16.63 10.02
C GLU A 411 15.29 -15.54 10.20
N LEU A 412 14.70 -15.06 9.10
CA LEU A 412 13.63 -14.07 9.15
C LEU A 412 12.40 -14.58 9.90
N GLN A 413 11.97 -15.82 9.64
CA GLN A 413 10.86 -16.45 10.37
C GLN A 413 11.14 -16.53 11.88
N ALA A 414 12.36 -16.89 12.26
CA ALA A 414 12.76 -16.94 13.66
C ALA A 414 12.66 -15.57 14.34
N TRP A 415 13.09 -14.51 13.68
CA TRP A 415 12.99 -13.14 14.20
C TRP A 415 11.54 -12.65 14.29
N PHE A 416 10.73 -12.96 13.28
CA PHE A 416 9.31 -12.59 13.26
C PHE A 416 8.53 -13.25 14.41
N MET A 417 8.86 -14.50 14.75
CA MET A 417 8.24 -15.23 15.85
C MET A 417 8.83 -14.89 17.22
N GLY A 418 10.05 -14.36 17.27
CA GLY A 418 10.80 -14.16 18.52
C GLY A 418 10.28 -13.01 19.39
N SER A 419 9.61 -12.02 18.81
CA SER A 419 9.19 -10.80 19.52
C SER A 419 7.75 -10.38 19.15
N PRO A 420 6.74 -11.24 19.36
CA PRO A 420 5.36 -10.93 19.00
C PRO A 420 4.78 -9.85 19.91
N VAL A 421 3.85 -9.06 19.40
CA VAL A 421 3.14 -8.02 20.16
C VAL A 421 1.70 -8.44 20.43
N THR A 422 1.21 -8.07 21.60
CA THR A 422 -0.16 -8.35 22.03
C THR A 422 -1.14 -7.42 21.33
N VAL A 423 -2.20 -7.97 20.75
CA VAL A 423 -3.32 -7.22 20.19
C VAL A 423 -4.38 -7.06 21.27
N ARG A 424 -4.49 -5.85 21.83
CA ARG A 424 -5.53 -5.53 22.81
C ARG A 424 -6.73 -4.95 22.09
N PRO A 425 -7.86 -5.68 21.96
CA PRO A 425 -9.08 -5.13 21.39
C PRO A 425 -9.60 -3.98 22.27
N LYS A 426 -10.22 -3.01 21.66
CA LYS A 426 -10.92 -1.91 22.36
C LYS A 426 -10.04 -0.97 23.20
N ARG A 427 -8.74 -0.86 22.95
CA ARG A 427 -7.97 0.21 23.56
C ARG A 427 -8.45 1.55 22.96
N PRO A 428 -9.19 2.40 23.69
CA PRO A 428 -9.58 3.68 23.17
C PRO A 428 -8.31 4.51 22.98
N LYS A 429 -7.86 4.65 21.74
CA LYS A 429 -6.95 5.73 21.39
C LYS A 429 -7.86 6.91 21.08
N PRO A 430 -7.98 7.91 21.98
CA PRO A 430 -8.67 9.11 21.59
C PRO A 430 -8.01 9.60 20.30
N ARG A 431 -8.80 9.77 19.24
CA ARG A 431 -8.34 10.49 18.06
C ARG A 431 -7.88 11.83 18.57
N GLN A 432 -6.58 12.04 18.66
CA GLN A 432 -6.09 13.40 18.73
C GLN A 432 -6.64 14.07 17.47
N LYS A 433 -7.59 14.96 17.63
CA LYS A 433 -7.95 15.91 16.58
C LYS A 433 -6.68 16.68 16.32
N ILE A 434 -5.88 16.20 15.36
CA ILE A 434 -4.73 16.93 14.88
C ILE A 434 -5.35 18.17 14.27
N SER A 435 -5.22 19.28 14.97
CA SER A 435 -5.58 20.57 14.41
C SER A 435 -4.90 20.64 13.05
N LEU A 436 -5.63 21.06 12.02
CA LEU A 436 -5.10 21.32 10.67
C LEU A 436 -3.85 22.24 10.69
N TYR A 437 -3.61 22.88 11.82
CA TYR A 437 -2.50 23.80 12.10
C TYR A 437 -1.20 23.14 12.58
N ARG A 438 -1.12 21.83 12.78
CA ARG A 438 0.15 21.16 13.08
C ARG A 438 0.97 20.91 11.79
N GLY A 439 1.23 21.93 11.01
CA GLY A 439 2.19 21.94 9.91
C GLY A 439 3.64 21.66 10.32
N TYR A 440 3.91 21.42 11.60
CA TYR A 440 5.25 21.25 12.15
C TYR A 440 5.77 19.81 12.26
N HIS A 441 4.93 18.78 12.06
CA HIS A 441 5.42 17.40 12.10
C HIS A 441 6.37 17.05 10.96
N PHE A 442 6.31 17.77 9.87
CA PHE A 442 7.15 17.58 8.71
C PHE A 442 8.63 17.90 8.99
N GLN A 443 8.94 18.95 9.73
CA GLN A 443 10.33 19.32 10.04
C GLN A 443 11.07 18.28 10.90
N ARG A 444 10.36 17.44 11.64
CA ARG A 444 10.98 16.39 12.46
C ARG A 444 11.66 15.32 11.62
N ASN A 445 11.13 15.00 10.45
CA ASN A 445 11.66 13.93 9.60
C ASN A 445 12.80 14.42 8.70
N VAL A 446 12.77 15.68 8.26
CA VAL A 446 13.83 16.28 7.43
C VAL A 446 15.08 16.61 8.22
N ARG A 447 14.97 16.94 9.51
CA ARG A 447 16.12 17.30 10.35
C ARG A 447 16.96 16.13 10.85
N LYS A 448 16.49 14.90 10.73
CA LYS A 448 17.26 13.69 11.09
C LYS A 448 18.34 13.32 10.07
N THR A 449 18.37 13.98 8.93
CA THR A 449 19.37 13.75 7.88
C THR A 449 20.58 14.66 7.93
N VAL A 450 20.72 15.49 8.97
CA VAL A 450 21.78 16.47 9.08
C VAL A 450 22.59 16.21 10.34
N PHE A 451 23.17 15.03 10.44
CA PHE A 451 24.37 14.84 11.28
C PHE A 451 25.11 13.56 10.85
#